data_df6cbac989d653625d4e863fff3da0b1
#
_entry.id   df6cbac989d653625d4e863fff3da0b1
#
_cell.length_a   1.000
_cell.length_b   1.000
_cell.length_c   1.000
_cell.angle_alpha   90.00
_cell.angle_beta   90.00
_cell.angle_gamma   90.00
#
_symmetry.space_group_name_H-M   'P 1'
#
loop_
_entity.id
_entity.type
_entity.pdbx_description
1 polymer ?
#
loop_
_entity_poly.entity_id
_entity_poly.type
_entity_poly.pdbx_seq_one_letter_code
_entity_poly.pdbx_strand_id
1 'polypeptide(L)'
;AIINEQSMLAAIDFMADGTTWEQLENFYMSEMATRGERGVYMMCGVGELPNGICKEGEPIMFDALGQHKRYHGDFGRCAVIGNPSQLHIERHQAILEGWEKAKEFLKPGSTYDQISQEVGNHIRSLGFSSFRNPVVHGLGLEHTDDPKSIGTQPGVKISQSLEKNMIVNIDMPFTEIGWGSVHMEDTILITDDGFERLSTADFSLRSS
;
A
#
# COMPACT_ATOMS: atom_id res chain seq x y z
N ALA A 1 -8.63 -9.42 -2.85
CA ALA A 1 -7.29 -9.22 -2.27
C ALA A 1 -6.28 -10.19 -2.88
N ILE A 2 -6.32 -11.52 -2.62
CA ILE A 2 -5.26 -12.50 -2.99
C ILE A 2 -4.92 -12.50 -4.49
N ILE A 3 -5.89 -12.48 -5.39
CA ILE A 3 -5.62 -12.48 -6.83
C ILE A 3 -4.91 -11.18 -7.26
N ASN A 4 -5.31 -10.04 -6.71
CA ASN A 4 -4.66 -8.75 -6.93
C ASN A 4 -3.18 -8.80 -6.44
N GLU A 5 -2.98 -9.26 -5.21
CA GLU A 5 -1.65 -9.50 -4.63
C GLU A 5 -0.78 -10.36 -5.55
N GLN A 6 -1.25 -11.55 -5.94
CA GLN A 6 -0.48 -12.48 -6.79
C GLN A 6 -0.14 -11.87 -8.15
N SER A 7 -1.05 -11.10 -8.74
CA SER A 7 -0.83 -10.47 -10.04
C SER A 7 0.20 -9.33 -9.95
N MET A 8 0.15 -8.52 -8.87
CA MET A 8 1.14 -7.49 -8.65
C MET A 8 2.53 -8.08 -8.34
N LEU A 9 2.59 -9.12 -7.51
CA LEU A 9 3.86 -9.78 -7.22
C LEU A 9 4.49 -10.40 -8.48
N ALA A 10 3.69 -10.98 -9.37
CA ALA A 10 4.18 -11.47 -10.65
C ALA A 10 4.73 -10.32 -11.54
N ALA A 11 4.13 -9.13 -11.48
CA ALA A 11 4.65 -7.96 -12.18
C ALA A 11 5.96 -7.45 -11.57
N ILE A 12 6.10 -7.51 -10.25
CA ILE A 12 7.39 -7.22 -9.59
C ILE A 12 8.47 -8.23 -10.01
N ASP A 13 8.14 -9.51 -10.06
CA ASP A 13 9.08 -10.56 -10.49
C ASP A 13 9.47 -10.44 -11.99
N PHE A 14 8.61 -9.82 -12.81
CA PHE A 14 8.89 -9.51 -14.22
C PHE A 14 9.80 -8.29 -14.38
N MET A 15 9.93 -7.46 -13.36
CA MET A 15 10.68 -6.19 -13.39
C MET A 15 12.17 -6.43 -13.65
N ALA A 16 12.75 -5.60 -14.53
CA ALA A 16 14.18 -5.54 -14.80
C ALA A 16 14.61 -4.09 -15.07
N ASP A 17 15.91 -3.84 -15.08
CA ASP A 17 16.46 -2.54 -15.48
C ASP A 17 16.00 -2.15 -16.90
N GLY A 18 15.47 -0.95 -17.05
CA GLY A 18 14.89 -0.44 -18.29
C GLY A 18 13.43 -0.82 -18.53
N THR A 19 12.78 -1.64 -17.67
CA THR A 19 11.35 -1.92 -17.79
C THR A 19 10.55 -0.65 -17.54
N THR A 20 9.59 -0.33 -18.44
CA THR A 20 8.74 0.84 -18.27
C THR A 20 7.52 0.52 -17.39
N TRP A 21 6.95 1.57 -16.78
CA TRP A 21 5.69 1.43 -16.05
C TRP A 21 4.59 0.79 -16.90
N GLU A 22 4.43 1.19 -18.16
CA GLU A 22 3.40 0.64 -19.04
C GLU A 22 3.60 -0.86 -19.29
N GLN A 23 4.84 -1.34 -19.35
CA GLN A 23 5.12 -2.78 -19.48
C GLN A 23 4.70 -3.53 -18.22
N LEU A 24 4.98 -2.98 -17.04
CA LEU A 24 4.59 -3.57 -15.76
C LEU A 24 3.07 -3.56 -15.57
N GLU A 25 2.41 -2.44 -15.87
CA GLU A 25 0.95 -2.34 -15.78
C GLU A 25 0.27 -3.32 -16.76
N ASN A 26 0.72 -3.38 -18.02
CA ASN A 26 0.19 -4.32 -19.00
C ASN A 26 0.41 -5.79 -18.58
N PHE A 27 1.54 -6.08 -17.97
CA PHE A 27 1.81 -7.41 -17.42
C PHE A 27 0.84 -7.73 -16.27
N TYR A 28 0.69 -6.83 -15.31
CA TYR A 28 -0.28 -6.96 -14.22
C TYR A 28 -1.71 -7.17 -14.73
N MET A 29 -2.16 -6.37 -15.71
CA MET A 29 -3.48 -6.50 -16.32
C MET A 29 -3.67 -7.89 -16.96
N SER A 30 -2.64 -8.40 -17.63
CA SER A 30 -2.64 -9.74 -18.22
C SER A 30 -2.73 -10.83 -17.14
N GLU A 31 -1.98 -10.70 -16.06
CA GLU A 31 -2.00 -11.61 -14.93
C GLU A 31 -3.38 -11.65 -14.24
N MET A 32 -4.02 -10.50 -14.04
CA MET A 32 -5.40 -10.42 -13.55
C MET A 32 -6.37 -11.13 -14.49
N ALA A 33 -6.29 -10.88 -15.79
CA ALA A 33 -7.16 -11.48 -16.79
C ALA A 33 -6.99 -13.00 -16.89
N THR A 34 -5.77 -13.52 -16.82
CA THR A 34 -5.51 -14.97 -16.84
C THR A 34 -6.06 -15.69 -15.63
N ARG A 35 -6.23 -14.99 -14.50
CA ARG A 35 -6.87 -15.48 -13.28
C ARG A 35 -8.39 -15.27 -13.27
N GLY A 36 -8.97 -14.79 -14.38
CA GLY A 36 -10.41 -14.56 -14.52
C GLY A 36 -10.92 -13.28 -13.84
N GLU A 37 -10.03 -12.35 -13.56
CA GLU A 37 -10.34 -11.13 -12.84
C GLU A 37 -9.97 -9.88 -13.65
N ARG A 38 -10.33 -8.71 -13.16
CA ARG A 38 -10.09 -7.44 -13.84
C ARG A 38 -9.04 -6.61 -13.07
N GLY A 39 -7.93 -6.29 -13.73
CA GLY A 39 -7.06 -5.20 -13.30
C GLY A 39 -7.73 -3.84 -13.54
N VAL A 40 -7.55 -2.91 -12.64
CA VAL A 40 -8.05 -1.52 -12.77
C VAL A 40 -6.89 -0.61 -13.12
N TYR A 41 -5.84 -0.62 -12.30
CA TYR A 41 -4.55 0.01 -12.59
C TYR A 41 -3.44 -0.65 -11.76
N MET A 42 -2.20 -0.40 -12.15
CA MET A 42 -1.04 -0.58 -11.29
C MET A 42 -0.14 0.63 -11.45
N MET A 43 -0.02 1.43 -10.40
CA MET A 43 0.92 2.54 -10.34
C MET A 43 2.31 2.01 -9.97
N CYS A 44 3.34 2.56 -10.61
CA CYS A 44 4.73 2.27 -10.32
C CYS A 44 5.51 3.59 -10.23
N GLY A 45 5.94 3.96 -9.03
CA GLY A 45 6.83 5.10 -8.82
C GLY A 45 8.28 4.63 -8.82
N VAL A 46 9.13 5.25 -9.61
CA VAL A 46 10.58 4.96 -9.67
C VAL A 46 11.35 6.20 -9.23
N GLY A 47 12.09 6.09 -8.14
CA GLY A 47 12.67 7.25 -7.49
C GLY A 47 11.58 8.28 -7.18
N GLU A 48 11.76 9.52 -7.64
CA GLU A 48 10.77 10.61 -7.50
C GLU A 48 9.77 10.69 -8.67
N LEU A 49 9.90 9.82 -9.67
CA LEU A 49 9.10 9.90 -10.89
C LEU A 49 7.89 8.96 -10.80
N PRO A 50 6.66 9.46 -10.82
CA PRO A 50 5.51 8.60 -11.04
C PRO A 50 5.58 8.03 -12.47
N ASN A 51 5.24 6.76 -12.62
CA ASN A 51 5.23 6.07 -13.91
C ASN A 51 6.57 6.17 -14.68
N GLY A 52 7.67 5.94 -13.96
CA GLY A 52 9.01 6.03 -14.50
C GLY A 52 9.48 4.76 -15.24
N ILE A 53 10.75 4.78 -15.63
CA ILE A 53 11.47 3.61 -16.14
C ILE A 53 12.26 3.01 -14.97
N CYS A 54 12.08 1.73 -14.71
CA CYS A 54 12.79 1.03 -13.64
C CYS A 54 14.31 1.09 -13.86
N LYS A 55 15.02 1.41 -12.79
CA LYS A 55 16.49 1.53 -12.80
C LYS A 55 17.08 0.81 -11.61
N GLU A 56 18.22 0.16 -11.84
CA GLU A 56 19.00 -0.45 -10.78
C GLU A 56 19.33 0.55 -9.67
N GLY A 57 19.11 0.16 -8.42
CA GLY A 57 19.40 0.95 -7.22
C GLY A 57 18.37 2.02 -6.88
N GLU A 58 17.39 2.32 -7.74
CA GLU A 58 16.32 3.26 -7.41
C GLU A 58 15.22 2.61 -6.56
N PRO A 59 14.60 3.35 -5.61
CA PRO A 59 13.42 2.85 -4.91
C PRO A 59 12.24 2.76 -5.88
N ILE A 60 11.54 1.63 -5.88
CA ILE A 60 10.38 1.40 -6.74
C ILE A 60 9.20 1.02 -5.87
N MET A 61 8.17 1.85 -5.89
CA MET A 61 6.90 1.59 -5.21
C MET A 61 5.85 1.09 -6.20
N PHE A 62 5.00 0.21 -5.74
CA PHE A 62 3.87 -0.34 -6.48
C PHE A 62 2.59 -0.16 -5.68
N ASP A 63 1.53 0.16 -6.39
CA ASP A 63 0.17 0.27 -5.89
C ASP A 63 -0.77 -0.30 -6.95
N ALA A 64 -1.47 -1.39 -6.63
CA ALA A 64 -2.26 -2.14 -7.59
C ALA A 64 -3.69 -2.33 -7.13
N LEU A 65 -4.62 -1.93 -7.99
CA LEU A 65 -6.05 -2.06 -7.80
C LEU A 65 -6.64 -3.06 -8.80
N GLY A 66 -7.27 -4.10 -8.26
CA GLY A 66 -7.97 -5.11 -9.05
C GLY A 66 -9.41 -5.30 -8.60
N GLN A 67 -10.21 -5.99 -9.41
CA GLN A 67 -11.62 -6.28 -9.12
C GLN A 67 -11.95 -7.75 -9.29
N HIS A 68 -12.65 -8.29 -8.27
CA HIS A 68 -13.39 -9.56 -8.36
C HIS A 68 -14.90 -9.28 -8.30
N LYS A 69 -15.64 -9.57 -9.37
CA LYS A 69 -17.10 -9.31 -9.45
C LYS A 69 -17.48 -7.90 -9.01
N ARG A 70 -16.66 -6.91 -9.38
CA ARG A 70 -16.77 -5.47 -9.05
C ARG A 70 -16.33 -5.08 -7.62
N TYR A 71 -16.02 -6.02 -6.73
CA TYR A 71 -15.37 -5.68 -5.46
C TYR A 71 -13.88 -5.43 -5.68
N HIS A 72 -13.37 -4.35 -5.13
CA HIS A 72 -11.97 -3.97 -5.23
C HIS A 72 -11.10 -4.78 -4.27
N GLY A 73 -9.87 -5.01 -4.69
CA GLY A 73 -8.76 -5.44 -3.87
C GLY A 73 -7.63 -4.46 -4.10
N ASP A 74 -7.05 -3.97 -3.04
CA ASP A 74 -6.00 -2.96 -3.04
C ASP A 74 -4.75 -3.49 -2.34
N PHE A 75 -3.57 -3.24 -2.93
CA PHE A 75 -2.36 -3.85 -2.45
C PHE A 75 -1.12 -3.06 -2.88
N GLY A 76 -0.28 -2.67 -1.92
CA GLY A 76 0.92 -1.90 -2.15
C GLY A 76 2.18 -2.54 -1.57
N ARG A 77 3.27 -2.52 -2.33
CA ARG A 77 4.61 -2.96 -1.91
C ARG A 77 5.68 -2.08 -2.55
N CYS A 78 6.91 -2.32 -2.14
CA CYS A 78 8.07 -1.71 -2.75
C CYS A 78 9.12 -2.76 -3.11
N ALA A 79 9.95 -2.41 -4.08
CA ALA A 79 11.03 -3.25 -4.56
C ALA A 79 12.25 -2.41 -4.96
N VAL A 80 13.35 -3.08 -5.24
CA VAL A 80 14.56 -2.51 -5.80
C VAL A 80 15.16 -3.50 -6.80
N ILE A 81 15.74 -3.02 -7.88
CA ILE A 81 16.55 -3.86 -8.77
C ILE A 81 17.98 -3.90 -8.21
N GLY A 82 18.50 -5.10 -8.01
CA GLY A 82 19.80 -5.31 -7.37
C GLY A 82 19.74 -5.18 -5.84
N ASN A 83 20.83 -4.74 -5.22
CA ASN A 83 20.93 -4.68 -3.78
C ASN A 83 20.31 -3.38 -3.23
N PRO A 84 19.44 -3.45 -2.18
CA PRO A 84 18.90 -2.26 -1.56
C PRO A 84 20.01 -1.45 -0.88
N SER A 85 19.96 -0.14 -1.04
CA SER A 85 20.82 0.78 -0.29
C SER A 85 20.41 0.82 1.18
N GLN A 86 21.29 1.35 2.04
CA GLN A 86 20.97 1.58 3.46
C GLN A 86 19.72 2.46 3.61
N LEU A 87 19.53 3.45 2.75
CA LEU A 87 18.35 4.32 2.75
C LEU A 87 17.06 3.55 2.45
N HIS A 88 17.07 2.59 1.51
CA HIS A 88 15.92 1.72 1.26
C HIS A 88 15.56 0.91 2.51
N ILE A 89 16.57 0.29 3.13
CA ILE A 89 16.38 -0.56 4.31
C ILE A 89 15.79 0.25 5.46
N GLU A 90 16.32 1.44 5.75
CA GLU A 90 15.86 2.29 6.84
C GLU A 90 14.42 2.76 6.67
N ARG A 91 14.04 3.21 5.46
CA ARG A 91 12.68 3.70 5.19
C ARG A 91 11.68 2.55 5.14
N HIS A 92 12.07 1.43 4.58
CA HIS A 92 11.25 0.24 4.61
C HIS A 92 11.04 -0.27 6.04
N GLN A 93 12.09 -0.30 6.87
CA GLN A 93 11.97 -0.65 8.28
C GLN A 93 11.03 0.33 9.03
N ALA A 94 11.08 1.62 8.73
CA ALA A 94 10.18 2.59 9.33
C ALA A 94 8.70 2.31 9.03
N ILE A 95 8.38 1.86 7.81
CA ILE A 95 7.01 1.45 7.45
C ILE A 95 6.62 0.17 8.22
N LEU A 96 7.54 -0.79 8.36
CA LEU A 96 7.28 -1.99 9.17
C LEU A 96 6.96 -1.66 10.63
N GLU A 97 7.71 -0.73 11.24
CA GLU A 97 7.41 -0.22 12.58
C GLU A 97 6.04 0.47 12.63
N GLY A 98 5.69 1.20 11.56
CA GLY A 98 4.36 1.80 11.41
C GLY A 98 3.25 0.76 11.35
N TRP A 99 3.46 -0.35 10.65
CA TRP A 99 2.51 -1.45 10.60
C TRP A 99 2.35 -2.13 11.96
N GLU A 100 3.45 -2.39 12.67
CA GLU A 100 3.38 -2.92 14.03
C GLU A 100 2.58 -1.99 14.95
N LYS A 101 2.76 -0.68 14.81
CA LYS A 101 1.99 0.31 15.57
C LYS A 101 0.50 0.30 15.16
N ALA A 102 0.18 0.19 13.88
CA ALA A 102 -1.20 0.13 13.40
C ALA A 102 -1.98 -1.03 14.04
N LYS A 103 -1.37 -2.20 14.19
CA LYS A 103 -2.01 -3.40 14.77
C LYS A 103 -2.62 -3.18 16.16
N GLU A 104 -2.10 -2.24 16.95
CA GLU A 104 -2.65 -1.93 18.28
C GLU A 104 -4.07 -1.36 18.19
N PHE A 105 -4.41 -0.75 17.06
CA PHE A 105 -5.65 -0.01 16.82
C PHE A 105 -6.60 -0.68 15.82
N LEU A 106 -6.19 -1.76 15.14
CA LEU A 106 -7.00 -2.46 14.16
C LEU A 106 -8.05 -3.37 14.84
N LYS A 107 -9.05 -2.75 15.47
CA LYS A 107 -10.12 -3.41 16.21
C LYS A 107 -11.35 -2.51 16.33
N PRO A 108 -12.53 -3.06 16.62
CA PRO A 108 -13.75 -2.27 16.81
C PRO A 108 -13.56 -1.16 17.87
N GLY A 109 -14.09 0.03 17.57
CA GLY A 109 -14.03 1.20 18.42
C GLY A 109 -12.85 2.14 18.19
N SER A 110 -11.79 1.72 17.54
CA SER A 110 -10.72 2.61 17.05
C SER A 110 -11.25 3.45 15.88
N THR A 111 -10.69 4.63 15.68
CA THR A 111 -11.10 5.50 14.56
C THR A 111 -10.01 5.56 13.50
N TYR A 112 -10.40 5.85 12.25
CA TYR A 112 -9.47 6.06 11.13
C TYR A 112 -8.43 7.12 11.46
N ASP A 113 -8.87 8.24 12.07
CA ASP A 113 -7.98 9.31 12.50
C ASP A 113 -6.98 8.86 13.55
N GLN A 114 -7.44 8.08 14.51
CA GLN A 114 -6.57 7.55 15.56
C GLN A 114 -5.47 6.70 14.95
N ILE A 115 -5.80 5.75 14.10
CA ILE A 115 -4.80 4.89 13.43
C ILE A 115 -3.82 5.76 12.65
N SER A 116 -4.32 6.64 11.79
CA SER A 116 -3.53 7.55 10.97
C SER A 116 -2.55 8.40 11.80
N GLN A 117 -3.04 9.00 12.89
CA GLN A 117 -2.23 9.86 13.76
C GLN A 117 -1.19 9.07 14.57
N GLU A 118 -1.59 7.96 15.19
CA GLU A 118 -0.70 7.16 16.03
C GLU A 118 0.45 6.57 15.21
N VAL A 119 0.16 6.02 14.03
CA VAL A 119 1.18 5.50 13.11
C VAL A 119 2.09 6.63 12.63
N GLY A 120 1.52 7.75 12.18
CA GLY A 120 2.32 8.88 11.71
C GLY A 120 3.23 9.46 12.79
N ASN A 121 2.71 9.61 14.02
CA ASN A 121 3.51 10.08 15.16
C ASN A 121 4.62 9.10 15.54
N HIS A 122 4.33 7.80 15.50
CA HIS A 122 5.30 6.76 15.77
C HIS A 122 6.48 6.84 14.80
N ILE A 123 6.22 6.81 13.49
CA ILE A 123 7.28 6.86 12.46
C ILE A 123 8.09 8.17 12.56
N ARG A 124 7.44 9.31 12.80
CA ARG A 124 8.17 10.57 13.02
C ARG A 124 9.04 10.55 14.28
N SER A 125 8.64 9.85 15.34
CA SER A 125 9.44 9.69 16.55
C SER A 125 10.71 8.86 16.35
N LEU A 126 10.74 8.02 15.30
CA LEU A 126 11.94 7.27 14.88
C LEU A 126 12.94 8.14 14.08
N GLY A 127 12.66 9.42 13.90
CA GLY A 127 13.54 10.37 13.20
C GLY A 127 13.09 10.72 11.78
N PHE A 128 12.02 10.13 11.27
CA PHE A 128 11.50 10.38 9.91
C PHE A 128 10.46 11.52 9.91
N SER A 129 10.89 12.72 10.20
CA SER A 129 10.01 13.90 10.38
C SER A 129 9.18 14.27 9.16
N SER A 130 9.61 13.89 7.96
CA SER A 130 8.91 14.10 6.69
C SER A 130 7.76 13.12 6.45
N PHE A 131 7.67 12.04 7.22
CA PHE A 131 6.62 11.03 7.03
C PHE A 131 5.22 11.63 7.19
N ARG A 132 4.38 11.43 6.17
CA ARG A 132 2.97 11.80 6.21
C ARG A 132 2.17 10.69 6.88
N ASN A 133 1.07 11.08 7.52
CA ASN A 133 0.19 10.10 8.12
C ASN A 133 -0.34 9.13 7.06
N PRO A 134 -0.44 7.83 7.37
CA PRO A 134 -1.06 6.86 6.47
C PRO A 134 -2.51 7.22 6.19
N VAL A 135 -2.99 6.76 5.04
CA VAL A 135 -4.40 6.84 4.67
C VAL A 135 -5.09 5.55 5.11
N VAL A 136 -6.21 5.70 5.83
CA VAL A 136 -7.08 4.58 6.19
C VAL A 136 -8.40 4.80 5.50
N HIS A 137 -8.85 3.85 4.70
CA HIS A 137 -10.08 3.97 3.93
C HIS A 137 -10.84 2.65 3.82
N GLY A 138 -12.16 2.74 3.63
CA GLY A 138 -12.97 1.57 3.27
C GLY A 138 -12.68 1.10 1.85
N LEU A 139 -12.89 -0.18 1.60
CA LEU A 139 -12.71 -0.80 0.31
C LEU A 139 -13.90 -1.71 0.01
N GLY A 140 -14.48 -1.59 -1.18
CA GLY A 140 -15.67 -2.35 -1.55
C GLY A 140 -15.99 -2.27 -3.03
N LEU A 141 -17.17 -1.76 -3.36
CA LEU A 141 -17.60 -1.52 -4.75
C LEU A 141 -16.91 -0.30 -5.37
N GLU A 142 -16.41 0.60 -4.54
CA GLU A 142 -15.55 1.71 -4.92
C GLU A 142 -14.14 1.50 -4.35
N HIS A 143 -13.13 2.11 -4.99
CA HIS A 143 -11.75 2.08 -4.50
C HIS A 143 -11.64 2.68 -3.09
N THR A 144 -12.19 3.86 -2.91
CA THR A 144 -12.34 4.49 -1.59
C THR A 144 -13.81 4.49 -1.24
N ASP A 145 -14.29 3.36 -0.72
CA ASP A 145 -15.69 3.18 -0.35
C ASP A 145 -15.98 3.80 1.02
N ASP A 146 -17.26 4.00 1.34
CA ASP A 146 -17.62 4.42 2.69
C ASP A 146 -17.34 3.29 3.70
N PRO A 147 -16.83 3.64 4.86
CA PRO A 147 -16.50 4.98 5.33
C PRO A 147 -15.20 5.52 4.72
N LYS A 148 -15.24 6.77 4.27
CA LYS A 148 -14.10 7.45 3.65
C LYS A 148 -13.13 7.97 4.68
N SER A 149 -11.83 7.94 4.35
CA SER A 149 -10.82 8.57 5.18
C SER A 149 -10.96 10.08 5.24
N ILE A 150 -10.49 10.65 6.33
CA ILE A 150 -10.43 12.10 6.52
C ILE A 150 -9.43 12.71 5.55
N GLY A 151 -9.77 13.88 5.02
CA GLY A 151 -8.88 14.70 4.20
C GLY A 151 -9.21 14.73 2.71
N THR A 152 -10.16 13.94 2.23
CA THR A 152 -10.58 13.99 0.82
C THR A 152 -11.53 15.16 0.51
N GLN A 153 -12.14 15.77 1.55
CA GLN A 153 -12.96 16.99 1.40
C GLN A 153 -12.62 18.02 2.47
N PRO A 154 -12.28 19.26 2.09
CA PRO A 154 -12.05 20.33 3.05
C PRO A 154 -13.28 20.58 3.94
N GLY A 155 -13.09 20.53 5.26
CA GLY A 155 -14.14 20.86 6.24
C GLY A 155 -15.00 19.69 6.73
N VAL A 156 -14.84 18.50 6.19
CA VAL A 156 -15.54 17.29 6.69
C VAL A 156 -14.59 16.51 7.60
N LYS A 157 -14.80 16.58 8.90
CA LYS A 157 -14.16 15.69 9.87
C LYS A 157 -15.05 14.46 10.02
N ILE A 158 -14.74 13.40 9.33
CA ILE A 158 -15.39 12.11 9.56
C ILE A 158 -14.42 11.27 10.39
N SER A 159 -14.61 11.27 11.70
CA SER A 159 -13.99 10.29 12.58
C SER A 159 -14.86 9.04 12.54
N GLN A 160 -14.61 8.16 11.57
CA GLN A 160 -15.32 6.90 11.48
C GLN A 160 -14.68 5.91 12.46
N SER A 161 -15.51 5.27 13.27
CA SER A 161 -15.09 4.14 14.11
C SER A 161 -15.08 2.86 13.29
N LEU A 162 -14.07 2.03 13.52
CA LEU A 162 -14.05 0.66 13.00
C LEU A 162 -15.16 -0.16 13.68
N GLU A 163 -15.85 -0.94 12.87
CA GLU A 163 -16.85 -1.89 13.32
C GLU A 163 -16.53 -3.28 12.76
N LYS A 164 -17.00 -4.31 13.44
CA LYS A 164 -16.89 -5.70 12.96
C LYS A 164 -17.43 -5.83 11.52
N ASN A 165 -16.77 -6.62 10.72
CA ASN A 165 -17.04 -6.91 9.30
C ASN A 165 -16.75 -5.74 8.34
N MET A 166 -16.15 -4.65 8.80
CA MET A 166 -15.62 -3.64 7.88
C MET A 166 -14.39 -4.18 7.15
N ILE A 167 -14.34 -3.91 5.85
CA ILE A 167 -13.14 -4.08 5.03
C ILE A 167 -12.50 -2.71 4.90
N VAL A 168 -11.27 -2.60 5.34
CA VAL A 168 -10.50 -1.34 5.30
C VAL A 168 -9.12 -1.59 4.74
N ASN A 169 -8.55 -0.56 4.18
CA ASN A 169 -7.18 -0.54 3.68
C ASN A 169 -6.31 0.37 4.52
N ILE A 170 -5.09 -0.03 4.75
CA ILE A 170 -4.07 0.77 5.44
C ILE A 170 -2.96 1.05 4.43
N ASP A 171 -2.96 2.26 3.92
CA ASP A 171 -2.06 2.73 2.89
C ASP A 171 -0.97 3.63 3.51
N MET A 172 0.28 3.20 3.42
CA MET A 172 1.45 3.84 4.03
C MET A 172 2.53 4.15 2.99
N PRO A 173 2.34 5.17 2.13
CA PRO A 173 3.40 5.65 1.27
C PRO A 173 4.39 6.49 2.08
N PHE A 174 5.67 6.17 1.99
CA PHE A 174 6.73 6.98 2.54
C PHE A 174 7.54 7.59 1.40
N THR A 175 7.25 8.85 1.09
CA THR A 175 7.88 9.60 0.00
C THR A 175 8.79 10.67 0.56
N GLU A 176 10.02 10.73 0.08
CA GLU A 176 10.98 11.80 0.37
C GLU A 176 11.44 12.50 -0.90
N ILE A 177 11.42 13.83 -0.87
CA ILE A 177 11.94 14.67 -1.97
C ILE A 177 13.46 14.46 -2.08
N GLY A 178 13.95 14.23 -3.29
CA GLY A 178 15.36 13.99 -3.58
C GLY A 178 15.76 12.50 -3.48
N TRP A 179 14.82 11.62 -3.12
CA TRP A 179 15.10 10.18 -3.02
C TRP A 179 14.05 9.30 -3.73
N GLY A 180 12.79 9.40 -3.37
CA GLY A 180 11.74 8.57 -3.92
C GLY A 180 10.76 8.05 -2.88
N SER A 181 10.22 6.84 -3.09
CA SER A 181 9.19 6.26 -2.23
C SER A 181 9.42 4.80 -1.93
N VAL A 182 9.05 4.39 -0.72
CA VAL A 182 8.68 3.02 -0.35
C VAL A 182 7.21 2.98 0.02
N HIS A 183 6.58 1.84 -0.15
CA HIS A 183 5.14 1.69 0.02
C HIS A 183 4.78 0.36 0.68
N MET A 184 3.80 0.38 1.55
CA MET A 184 3.16 -0.81 2.09
C MET A 184 1.67 -0.54 2.28
N GLU A 185 0.87 -1.41 1.74
CA GLU A 185 -0.57 -1.31 1.78
C GLU A 185 -1.21 -2.70 1.81
N ASP A 186 -2.13 -2.90 2.74
CA ASP A 186 -2.87 -4.15 2.88
C ASP A 186 -4.35 -3.92 3.15
N THR A 187 -5.16 -4.78 2.54
CA THR A 187 -6.59 -4.89 2.85
C THR A 187 -6.79 -5.79 4.04
N ILE A 188 -7.59 -5.35 5.00
CA ILE A 188 -7.89 -6.07 6.24
C ILE A 188 -9.40 -6.18 6.49
N LEU A 189 -9.79 -7.23 7.17
CA LEU A 189 -11.13 -7.44 7.74
C LEU A 189 -11.08 -7.17 9.24
N ILE A 190 -11.96 -6.32 9.75
CA ILE A 190 -12.13 -6.10 11.19
C ILE A 190 -12.97 -7.24 11.78
N THR A 191 -12.44 -7.92 12.79
CA THR A 191 -13.08 -9.03 13.51
C THR A 191 -13.77 -8.56 14.79
N ASP A 192 -14.17 -9.48 15.68
CA ASP A 192 -14.83 -9.11 16.94
C ASP A 192 -13.91 -8.35 17.91
N ASP A 193 -12.62 -8.66 17.91
CA ASP A 193 -11.65 -8.17 18.88
C ASP A 193 -10.30 -7.75 18.25
N GLY A 194 -10.18 -7.76 16.92
CA GLY A 194 -8.97 -7.46 16.20
C GLY A 194 -9.19 -7.36 14.70
N PHE A 195 -8.30 -7.96 13.93
CA PHE A 195 -8.34 -7.93 12.47
C PHE A 195 -7.75 -9.21 11.84
N GLU A 196 -8.09 -9.41 10.58
CA GLU A 196 -7.51 -10.43 9.71
C GLU A 196 -6.97 -9.77 8.44
N ARG A 197 -5.73 -10.06 8.04
CA ARG A 197 -5.21 -9.63 6.74
C ARG A 197 -5.83 -10.48 5.64
N LEU A 198 -6.30 -9.83 4.59
CA LEU A 198 -6.85 -10.50 3.40
C LEU A 198 -5.78 -10.73 2.31
N SER A 199 -4.55 -10.38 2.59
CA SER A 199 -3.34 -10.68 1.81
C SER A 199 -2.49 -11.73 2.52
N THR A 200 -1.65 -12.45 1.76
CA THR A 200 -0.77 -13.50 2.29
C THR A 200 0.71 -13.17 2.16
N ALA A 201 1.06 -12.22 1.31
CA ALA A 201 2.44 -11.81 1.09
C ALA A 201 3.06 -11.26 2.37
N ASP A 202 4.32 -11.55 2.55
CA ASP A 202 5.12 -10.92 3.59
C ASP A 202 5.37 -9.44 3.29
N PHE A 203 6.03 -8.76 4.22
CA PHE A 203 6.39 -7.35 4.11
C PHE A 203 7.87 -7.15 3.74
N SER A 204 8.54 -8.16 3.19
CA SER A 204 9.94 -8.02 2.81
C SER A 204 10.12 -6.97 1.70
N LEU A 205 11.19 -6.20 1.78
CA LEU A 205 11.66 -5.39 0.66
C LEU A 205 12.14 -6.35 -0.44
N ARG A 206 11.44 -6.33 -1.57
CA ARG A 206 11.76 -7.25 -2.67
C ARG A 206 12.95 -6.74 -3.46
N SER A 207 13.81 -7.68 -3.88
CA SER A 207 14.92 -7.40 -4.79
C SER A 207 14.85 -8.37 -5.97
N SER A 208 14.98 -7.86 -7.18
CA SER A 208 15.02 -8.62 -8.44
C SER A 208 16.40 -8.56 -9.07
#